data_0fa1cdeb4ffcfbea9d86d19875f2228e
#
_entry.id   0fa1cdeb4ffcfbea9d86d19875f2228e
#
_cell.length_a   1.000
_cell.length_b   1.000
_cell.length_c   1.000
_cell.angle_alpha   90.00
_cell.angle_beta   90.00
_cell.angle_gamma   90.00
#
_symmetry.space_group_name_H-M   'P 1'
#
loop_
_entity.id
_entity.type
_entity.pdbx_description
1 polymer ?
#
loop_
_entity_poly.entity_id
_entity_poly.type
_entity_poly.pdbx_seq_one_letter_code
_entity_poly.pdbx_strand_id
1 'polypeptide(L)'
;AYTYYLSKVGELLTSPSMDTKAIAAIVLDKAGRKKEAQEFVASLKEFLTKTDEQGMFFAFNENPYTWGGMQMQAHVDVMEALEAIGGNSDTVEEMKLWLLKQKQTQQWNSPVATADAVFALLMKGVNLLDNQGDVRIVIANEVLETVAPSKTTVPGLGYIKRSFTQKS
;
A
#
# COMPACT_ATOMS: atom_id res chain seq x y z
N ALA A 1 34.16 -5.17 -9.63
CA ALA A 1 33.31 -3.95 -9.48
C ALA A 1 31.93 -4.29 -8.91
N TYR A 2 31.12 -5.18 -9.54
CA TYR A 2 29.76 -5.52 -9.11
C TYR A 2 29.66 -6.01 -7.66
N THR A 3 30.49 -7.02 -7.28
CA THR A 3 30.49 -7.57 -5.91
C THR A 3 30.86 -6.53 -4.85
N TYR A 4 31.75 -5.60 -5.19
CA TYR A 4 32.13 -4.50 -4.31
C TYR A 4 30.94 -3.56 -4.06
N TYR A 5 30.19 -3.19 -5.10
CA TYR A 5 29.01 -2.32 -4.92
C TYR A 5 27.90 -3.03 -4.14
N LEU A 6 27.69 -4.33 -4.35
CA LEU A 6 26.72 -5.09 -3.57
C LEU A 6 27.08 -5.18 -2.09
N SER A 7 28.38 -5.28 -1.75
CA SER A 7 28.79 -5.24 -0.33
C SER A 7 28.49 -3.88 0.29
N LYS A 8 28.64 -2.78 -0.47
CA LYS A 8 28.27 -1.45 -0.01
C LYS A 8 26.76 -1.27 0.20
N VAL A 9 25.94 -1.91 -0.63
CA VAL A 9 24.49 -1.95 -0.41
C VAL A 9 24.16 -2.65 0.91
N GLY A 10 24.83 -3.76 1.26
CA GLY A 10 24.64 -4.45 2.53
C GLY A 10 24.93 -3.57 3.76
N GLU A 11 25.88 -2.64 3.66
CA GLU A 11 26.20 -1.70 4.74
C GLU A 11 25.05 -0.72 5.07
N LEU A 12 24.10 -0.52 4.13
CA LEU A 12 22.96 0.35 4.32
C LEU A 12 21.91 -0.18 5.32
N LEU A 13 22.08 -1.38 5.85
CA LEU A 13 21.17 -1.92 6.89
C LEU A 13 21.09 -1.02 8.12
N THR A 14 22.17 -0.29 8.42
CA THR A 14 22.22 0.67 9.54
C THR A 14 21.73 2.07 9.17
N SER A 15 21.31 2.29 7.91
CA SER A 15 20.79 3.58 7.48
C SER A 15 19.53 3.98 8.28
N PRO A 16 19.38 5.25 8.69
CA PRO A 16 18.14 5.72 9.31
C PRO A 16 17.01 5.93 8.30
N SER A 17 17.30 5.93 6.99
CA SER A 17 16.36 6.22 5.92
C SER A 17 15.62 4.94 5.50
N MET A 18 14.29 4.93 5.61
CA MET A 18 13.44 3.78 5.29
C MET A 18 13.39 3.51 3.78
N ASP A 19 13.32 4.56 2.96
CA ASP A 19 13.38 4.48 1.50
C ASP A 19 14.71 3.86 1.05
N THR A 20 15.84 4.31 1.61
CA THR A 20 17.15 3.72 1.32
C THR A 20 17.21 2.22 1.66
N LYS A 21 16.69 1.82 2.83
CA LYS A 21 16.60 0.41 3.21
C LYS A 21 15.69 -0.39 2.27
N ALA A 22 14.55 0.17 1.89
CA ALA A 22 13.60 -0.49 0.99
C ALA A 22 14.22 -0.75 -0.38
N ILE A 23 14.85 0.26 -0.98
CA ILE A 23 15.56 0.12 -2.26
C ILE A 23 16.71 -0.89 -2.14
N ALA A 24 17.50 -0.84 -1.07
CA ALA A 24 18.58 -1.79 -0.82
C ALA A 24 18.07 -3.23 -0.73
N ALA A 25 16.96 -3.47 -0.05
CA ALA A 25 16.31 -4.77 0.04
C ALA A 25 15.95 -5.34 -1.34
N ILE A 26 15.30 -4.51 -2.19
CA ILE A 26 14.94 -4.90 -3.57
C ILE A 26 16.18 -5.22 -4.41
N VAL A 27 17.23 -4.40 -4.32
CA VAL A 27 18.49 -4.61 -5.06
C VAL A 27 19.16 -5.92 -4.64
N LEU A 28 19.22 -6.21 -3.34
CA LEU A 28 19.80 -7.44 -2.81
C LEU A 28 18.99 -8.67 -3.22
N ASP A 29 17.65 -8.59 -3.19
CA ASP A 29 16.79 -9.68 -3.63
C ASP A 29 16.98 -10.00 -5.12
N LYS A 30 17.00 -8.97 -5.98
CA LYS A 30 17.26 -9.11 -7.41
C LYS A 30 18.66 -9.61 -7.72
N ALA A 31 19.63 -9.33 -6.86
CA ALA A 31 21.00 -9.85 -6.96
C ALA A 31 21.15 -11.30 -6.43
N GLY A 32 20.07 -11.93 -5.96
CA GLY A 32 20.06 -13.29 -5.41
C GLY A 32 20.53 -13.38 -3.95
N ARG A 33 20.82 -12.26 -3.29
CA ARG A 33 21.20 -12.20 -1.87
C ARG A 33 19.98 -12.17 -0.95
N LYS A 34 19.11 -13.17 -1.11
CA LYS A 34 17.78 -13.23 -0.47
C LYS A 34 17.82 -13.17 1.05
N LYS A 35 18.83 -13.79 1.70
CA LYS A 35 18.96 -13.74 3.15
C LYS A 35 19.17 -12.31 3.65
N GLU A 36 20.06 -11.57 3.01
CA GLU A 36 20.31 -10.17 3.36
C GLU A 36 19.10 -9.28 3.06
N ALA A 37 18.43 -9.49 1.94
CA ALA A 37 17.18 -8.80 1.64
C ALA A 37 16.12 -9.00 2.74
N GLN A 38 16.00 -10.21 3.29
CA GLN A 38 15.12 -10.51 4.41
C GLN A 38 15.53 -9.80 5.72
N GLU A 39 16.83 -9.61 5.95
CA GLU A 39 17.34 -8.84 7.10
C GLU A 39 16.91 -7.37 7.01
N PHE A 40 16.95 -6.78 5.80
CA PHE A 40 16.44 -5.43 5.56
C PHE A 40 14.92 -5.35 5.78
N VAL A 41 14.16 -6.33 5.29
CA VAL A 41 12.69 -6.41 5.53
C VAL A 41 12.39 -6.51 7.03
N ALA A 42 13.13 -7.34 7.77
CA ALA A 42 12.96 -7.45 9.21
C ALA A 42 13.22 -6.12 9.91
N SER A 43 14.32 -5.44 9.54
CA SER A 43 14.64 -4.11 10.07
C SER A 43 13.57 -3.07 9.74
N LEU A 44 13.00 -3.08 8.53
CA LEU A 44 11.91 -2.16 8.17
C LEU A 44 10.65 -2.39 9.00
N LYS A 45 10.31 -3.68 9.26
CA LYS A 45 9.13 -4.03 10.06
C LYS A 45 9.21 -3.58 11.52
N GLU A 46 10.41 -3.47 12.09
CA GLU A 46 10.61 -3.00 13.47
C GLU A 46 10.15 -1.56 13.67
N PHE A 47 10.13 -0.74 12.61
CA PHE A 47 9.70 0.65 12.65
C PHE A 47 8.23 0.86 12.30
N LEU A 48 7.51 -0.20 11.90
CA LEU A 48 6.08 -0.12 11.62
C LEU A 48 5.28 -0.03 12.91
N THR A 49 4.42 0.96 12.99
CA THR A 49 3.41 1.11 14.05
C THR A 49 2.07 0.62 13.52
N LYS A 50 1.35 -0.18 14.30
CA LYS A 50 0.01 -0.63 13.98
C LYS A 50 -1.00 0.00 14.94
N THR A 51 -2.09 0.54 14.36
CA THR A 51 -3.29 0.94 15.10
C THR A 51 -4.53 0.39 14.41
N ASP A 52 -5.57 0.06 15.18
CA ASP A 52 -6.84 -0.45 14.62
C ASP A 52 -7.53 0.59 13.73
N GLU A 53 -7.31 1.87 14.04
CA GLU A 53 -7.91 2.97 13.29
C GLU A 53 -7.19 3.29 11.97
N GLN A 54 -5.87 3.17 11.93
CA GLN A 54 -5.06 3.64 10.80
C GLN A 54 -4.37 2.53 10.01
N GLY A 55 -4.38 1.29 10.48
CA GLY A 55 -3.59 0.21 9.90
C GLY A 55 -2.12 0.31 10.28
N MET A 56 -1.22 -0.11 9.39
CA MET A 56 0.23 -0.05 9.62
C MET A 56 0.87 1.15 8.91
N PHE A 57 1.72 1.86 9.63
CA PHE A 57 2.43 3.04 9.12
C PHE A 57 3.72 3.30 9.89
N PHE A 58 4.55 4.18 9.34
CA PHE A 58 5.72 4.70 10.05
C PHE A 58 5.34 5.97 10.80
N ALA A 59 5.54 5.97 12.12
CA ALA A 59 5.43 7.19 12.92
C ALA A 59 6.72 8.02 12.75
N PHE A 60 6.78 8.82 11.69
CA PHE A 60 7.89 9.74 11.48
C PHE A 60 7.73 11.00 12.34
N ASN A 61 8.78 11.39 13.02
CA ASN A 61 8.92 12.78 13.42
C ASN A 61 9.23 13.58 12.16
N GLU A 62 8.25 14.35 11.71
CA GLU A 62 8.36 15.16 10.50
C GLU A 62 9.50 16.16 10.65
N ASN A 63 10.57 15.94 9.88
CA ASN A 63 11.49 17.03 9.57
C ASN A 63 11.16 17.51 8.14
N PRO A 64 10.34 18.55 7.96
CA PRO A 64 9.84 18.98 6.67
C PRO A 64 10.94 19.54 5.73
N TYR A 65 12.16 19.66 6.22
CA TYR A 65 13.28 20.27 5.48
C TYR A 65 14.22 19.26 4.82
N THR A 66 13.95 17.96 4.91
CA THR A 66 14.76 16.94 4.23
C THR A 66 14.00 16.33 3.08
N TRP A 67 14.65 16.21 1.92
CA TRP A 67 14.11 15.50 0.75
C TRP A 67 13.71 14.04 1.07
N GLY A 68 14.29 13.44 2.08
CA GLY A 68 13.93 12.13 2.62
C GLY A 68 12.78 12.16 3.63
N GLY A 69 12.20 13.32 3.90
CA GLY A 69 11.08 13.50 4.83
C GLY A 69 9.70 13.32 4.20
N MET A 70 9.63 12.78 3.00
CA MET A 70 8.34 12.45 2.37
C MET A 70 7.83 11.12 2.93
N GLN A 71 7.10 11.20 4.03
CA GLN A 71 6.48 10.04 4.68
C GLN A 71 5.73 9.14 3.69
N MET A 72 5.02 9.74 2.74
CA MET A 72 4.28 9.03 1.71
C MET A 72 5.20 8.23 0.79
N GLN A 73 6.29 8.83 0.31
CA GLN A 73 7.23 8.17 -0.58
C GLN A 73 7.91 6.99 0.13
N ALA A 74 8.45 7.21 1.32
CA ALA A 74 9.07 6.15 2.10
C ALA A 74 8.10 5.01 2.41
N HIS A 75 6.82 5.34 2.67
CA HIS A 75 5.77 4.35 2.89
C HIS A 75 5.54 3.48 1.64
N VAL A 76 5.44 4.09 0.46
CA VAL A 76 5.26 3.38 -0.82
C VAL A 76 6.48 2.54 -1.16
N ASP A 77 7.71 3.06 -0.99
CA ASP A 77 8.95 2.32 -1.24
C ASP A 77 9.08 1.08 -0.36
N VAL A 78 8.69 1.19 0.91
CA VAL A 78 8.64 0.03 1.81
C VAL A 78 7.58 -0.97 1.41
N MET A 79 6.38 -0.52 1.03
CA MET A 79 5.35 -1.43 0.49
C MET A 79 5.86 -2.19 -0.73
N GLU A 80 6.58 -1.51 -1.62
CA GLU A 80 7.18 -2.13 -2.80
C GLU A 80 8.22 -3.19 -2.42
N ALA A 81 9.08 -2.91 -1.45
CA ALA A 81 10.07 -3.88 -0.96
C ALA A 81 9.41 -5.11 -0.31
N LEU A 82 8.40 -4.90 0.53
CA LEU A 82 7.65 -5.98 1.18
C LEU A 82 6.93 -6.87 0.18
N GLU A 83 6.35 -6.29 -0.86
CA GLU A 83 5.67 -7.01 -1.95
C GLU A 83 6.68 -7.81 -2.80
N ALA A 84 7.77 -7.15 -3.24
CA ALA A 84 8.77 -7.75 -4.11
C ALA A 84 9.49 -8.94 -3.47
N ILE A 85 9.77 -8.87 -2.18
CA ILE A 85 10.49 -9.92 -1.45
C ILE A 85 9.54 -11.05 -1.01
N GLY A 86 8.24 -10.77 -0.95
CA GLY A 86 7.19 -11.76 -0.69
C GLY A 86 7.02 -12.13 0.78
N GLY A 87 5.95 -12.88 1.05
CA GLY A 87 5.62 -13.36 2.41
C GLY A 87 5.12 -12.28 3.37
N ASN A 88 4.71 -11.09 2.84
CA ASN A 88 4.33 -9.93 3.64
C ASN A 88 2.97 -9.35 3.26
N SER A 89 2.11 -10.12 2.58
CA SER A 89 0.82 -9.64 2.05
C SER A 89 -0.04 -8.95 3.10
N ASP A 90 -0.16 -9.52 4.29
CA ASP A 90 -0.98 -8.93 5.36
C ASP A 90 -0.44 -7.57 5.82
N THR A 91 0.88 -7.43 5.91
CA THR A 91 1.53 -6.16 6.24
C THR A 91 1.28 -5.11 5.15
N VAL A 92 1.37 -5.51 3.88
CA VAL A 92 1.10 -4.62 2.73
C VAL A 92 -0.35 -4.16 2.72
N GLU A 93 -1.32 -5.05 3.00
CA GLU A 93 -2.74 -4.67 3.07
C GLU A 93 -3.02 -3.68 4.22
N GLU A 94 -2.43 -3.87 5.38
CA GLU A 94 -2.53 -2.93 6.49
C GLU A 94 -1.89 -1.56 6.17
N MET A 95 -0.79 -1.55 5.41
CA MET A 95 -0.16 -0.31 4.92
C MET A 95 -1.02 0.39 3.86
N LYS A 96 -1.71 -0.36 2.98
CA LYS A 96 -2.70 0.20 2.04
C LYS A 96 -3.86 0.88 2.76
N LEU A 97 -4.32 0.30 3.87
CA LEU A 97 -5.38 0.90 4.67
C LEU A 97 -4.97 2.30 5.17
N TRP A 98 -3.73 2.47 5.60
CA TRP A 98 -3.21 3.78 6.00
C TRP A 98 -3.22 4.77 4.83
N LEU A 99 -2.75 4.37 3.63
CA LEU A 99 -2.78 5.24 2.44
C LEU A 99 -4.20 5.73 2.10
N LEU A 100 -5.19 4.83 2.17
CA LEU A 100 -6.59 5.17 1.93
C LEU A 100 -7.13 6.18 2.95
N LYS A 101 -6.77 5.99 4.22
CA LYS A 101 -7.19 6.90 5.30
C LYS A 101 -6.53 8.27 5.19
N GLN A 102 -5.27 8.35 4.78
CA GLN A 102 -4.62 9.63 4.48
C GLN A 102 -5.37 10.40 3.40
N LYS A 103 -5.86 9.73 2.36
CA LYS A 103 -6.65 10.36 1.31
C LYS A 103 -7.98 10.92 1.82
N GLN A 104 -8.62 10.27 2.79
CA GLN A 104 -9.88 10.72 3.38
C GLN A 104 -9.73 11.98 4.25
N THR A 105 -8.58 12.15 4.89
CA THR A 105 -8.34 13.20 5.87
C THR A 105 -7.54 14.38 5.34
N GLN A 106 -6.68 14.14 4.36
CA GLN A 106 -5.75 15.13 3.81
C GLN A 106 -5.58 14.97 2.30
N GLN A 107 -5.13 16.03 1.63
CA GLN A 107 -4.62 15.89 0.27
C GLN A 107 -3.20 15.34 0.32
N TRP A 108 -2.86 14.43 -0.61
CA TRP A 108 -1.47 14.01 -0.76
C TRP A 108 -0.61 15.20 -1.16
N ASN A 109 0.55 15.33 -0.51
CA ASN A 109 1.36 16.56 -0.49
C ASN A 109 1.92 17.02 -1.85
N SER A 110 1.89 16.16 -2.87
CA SER A 110 2.36 16.51 -4.21
C SER A 110 1.74 15.63 -5.29
N PRO A 111 1.78 16.04 -6.58
CA PRO A 111 1.38 15.19 -7.69
C PRO A 111 2.17 13.88 -7.78
N VAL A 112 3.46 13.90 -7.44
CA VAL A 112 4.31 12.70 -7.40
C VAL A 112 3.83 11.74 -6.33
N ALA A 113 3.67 12.21 -5.08
CA ALA A 113 3.13 11.40 -4.00
C ALA A 113 1.73 10.85 -4.32
N THR A 114 0.91 11.60 -5.05
CA THR A 114 -0.40 11.14 -5.54
C THR A 114 -0.25 9.99 -6.53
N ALA A 115 0.66 10.10 -7.50
CA ALA A 115 0.90 9.05 -8.49
C ALA A 115 1.41 7.77 -7.83
N ASP A 116 2.38 7.89 -6.90
CA ASP A 116 2.96 6.77 -6.19
C ASP A 116 1.94 6.07 -5.28
N ALA A 117 1.13 6.83 -4.55
CA ALA A 117 0.07 6.29 -3.72
C ALA A 117 -1.00 5.56 -4.55
N VAL A 118 -1.44 6.13 -5.68
CA VAL A 118 -2.38 5.48 -6.61
C VAL A 118 -1.75 4.20 -7.17
N PHE A 119 -0.50 4.26 -7.60
CA PHE A 119 0.22 3.08 -8.07
C PHE A 119 0.27 1.98 -7.00
N ALA A 120 0.66 2.33 -5.77
CA ALA A 120 0.75 1.38 -4.66
C ALA A 120 -0.61 0.74 -4.34
N LEU A 121 -1.70 1.51 -4.36
CA LEU A 121 -3.05 1.01 -4.11
C LEU A 121 -3.56 0.07 -5.19
N LEU A 122 -3.21 0.32 -6.45
CA LEU A 122 -3.73 -0.44 -7.58
C LEU A 122 -2.86 -1.64 -7.95
N MET A 123 -1.53 -1.53 -7.81
CA MET A 123 -0.57 -2.51 -8.32
C MET A 123 0.03 -3.39 -7.24
N LYS A 124 -0.11 -3.03 -5.96
CA LYS A 124 0.48 -3.79 -4.85
C LYS A 124 -0.61 -4.50 -4.04
N GLY A 125 -0.30 -5.71 -3.56
CA GLY A 125 -1.22 -6.52 -2.74
C GLY A 125 -2.49 -6.94 -3.46
N VAL A 126 -3.62 -7.03 -2.75
CA VAL A 126 -4.92 -7.38 -3.30
C VAL A 126 -5.45 -6.26 -4.20
N ASN A 127 -5.96 -6.64 -5.37
CA ASN A 127 -6.58 -5.68 -6.30
C ASN A 127 -7.88 -5.13 -5.72
N LEU A 128 -7.86 -3.90 -5.22
CA LEU A 128 -9.03 -3.23 -4.64
C LEU A 128 -10.13 -2.92 -5.68
N LEU A 129 -9.81 -2.99 -6.97
CA LEU A 129 -10.79 -2.82 -8.05
C LEU A 129 -11.45 -4.13 -8.47
N ASP A 130 -10.93 -5.25 -8.00
CA ASP A 130 -11.49 -6.57 -8.28
C ASP A 130 -12.63 -6.86 -7.29
N ASN A 131 -13.80 -6.36 -7.65
CA ASN A 131 -15.01 -6.50 -6.82
C ASN A 131 -15.60 -7.90 -7.03
N GLN A 132 -15.24 -8.85 -6.17
CA GLN A 132 -15.68 -10.25 -6.23
C GLN A 132 -16.99 -10.52 -5.47
N GLY A 133 -17.57 -9.53 -4.82
CA GLY A 133 -18.77 -9.66 -4.01
C GLY A 133 -20.07 -9.33 -4.75
N ASP A 134 -21.13 -10.10 -4.51
CA ASP A 134 -22.48 -9.73 -4.91
C ASP A 134 -22.97 -8.53 -4.09
N VAL A 135 -23.56 -7.54 -4.75
CA VAL A 135 -24.19 -6.40 -4.06
C VAL A 135 -25.65 -6.74 -3.82
N ARG A 136 -26.02 -6.85 -2.55
CA ARG A 136 -27.39 -7.09 -2.11
C ARG A 136 -28.05 -5.78 -1.69
N ILE A 137 -29.11 -5.39 -2.37
CA ILE A 137 -29.87 -4.17 -2.05
C ILE A 137 -31.09 -4.57 -1.21
N VAL A 138 -31.17 -4.04 0.02
CA VAL A 138 -32.26 -4.29 0.97
C VAL A 138 -32.91 -2.97 1.32
N ILE A 139 -34.25 -2.87 1.17
CA ILE A 139 -35.05 -1.72 1.61
C ILE A 139 -36.19 -2.23 2.46
N ALA A 140 -36.38 -1.65 3.64
CA ALA A 140 -37.43 -2.03 4.61
C ALA A 140 -37.46 -3.55 4.91
N ASN A 141 -36.30 -4.17 5.07
CA ASN A 141 -36.09 -5.62 5.29
C ASN A 141 -36.46 -6.54 4.10
N GLU A 142 -36.83 -5.99 2.97
CA GLU A 142 -37.03 -6.79 1.75
C GLU A 142 -35.81 -6.71 0.84
N VAL A 143 -35.37 -7.86 0.34
CA VAL A 143 -34.27 -7.93 -0.67
C VAL A 143 -34.89 -7.59 -2.01
N LEU A 144 -34.51 -6.42 -2.54
CA LEU A 144 -35.01 -5.98 -3.83
C LEU A 144 -34.21 -6.50 -5.00
N GLU A 145 -32.91 -6.57 -4.86
CA GLU A 145 -32.01 -6.99 -5.94
C GLU A 145 -30.70 -7.55 -5.37
N THR A 146 -30.20 -8.59 -6.04
CA THR A 146 -28.82 -9.04 -5.89
C THR A 146 -28.14 -8.88 -7.23
N VAL A 147 -27.06 -8.09 -7.29
CA VAL A 147 -26.33 -7.78 -8.51
C VAL A 147 -24.95 -8.41 -8.47
N ALA A 148 -24.68 -9.30 -9.42
CA ALA A 148 -23.36 -9.90 -9.57
C ALA A 148 -22.33 -8.87 -10.06
N PRO A 149 -21.04 -9.00 -9.69
CA PRO A 149 -19.97 -8.06 -10.04
C PRO A 149 -19.84 -7.79 -11.54
N SER A 150 -20.14 -8.80 -12.37
CA SER A 150 -20.09 -8.71 -13.85
C SER A 150 -21.15 -7.81 -14.46
N LYS A 151 -22.14 -7.36 -13.68
CA LYS A 151 -23.25 -6.49 -14.13
C LYS A 151 -23.12 -5.05 -13.65
N THR A 152 -22.01 -4.66 -13.04
CA THR A 152 -21.75 -3.26 -12.70
C THR A 152 -21.58 -2.45 -13.97
N THR A 153 -22.37 -1.39 -14.13
CA THR A 153 -22.44 -0.59 -15.36
C THR A 153 -21.20 0.26 -15.62
N VAL A 154 -20.29 0.37 -14.66
CA VAL A 154 -19.06 1.15 -14.79
C VAL A 154 -17.90 0.36 -14.19
N PRO A 155 -17.07 -0.27 -15.05
CA PRO A 155 -15.88 -0.98 -14.57
C PRO A 155 -14.96 -0.05 -13.75
N GLY A 156 -14.52 -0.54 -12.61
CA GLY A 156 -13.52 0.18 -11.78
C GLY A 156 -14.07 1.22 -10.80
N LEU A 157 -15.34 1.58 -10.82
CA LEU A 157 -15.91 2.53 -9.86
C LEU A 157 -16.62 1.91 -8.67
N GLY A 158 -16.90 0.62 -8.69
CA GLY A 158 -17.43 -0.14 -7.56
C GLY A 158 -18.77 0.35 -7.00
N TYR A 159 -19.56 1.10 -7.78
CA TYR A 159 -20.87 1.56 -7.34
C TYR A 159 -21.99 1.12 -8.29
N ILE A 160 -23.17 0.91 -7.73
CA ILE A 160 -24.39 0.59 -8.47
C ILE A 160 -25.42 1.68 -8.18
N LYS A 161 -25.97 2.27 -9.24
CA LYS A 161 -27.06 3.27 -9.14
C LYS A 161 -28.37 2.64 -9.61
N ARG A 162 -29.39 2.68 -8.76
CA ARG A 162 -30.75 2.20 -9.07
C ARG A 162 -31.78 3.25 -8.68
N SER A 163 -32.82 3.34 -9.45
CA SER A 163 -33.99 4.20 -9.18
C SER A 163 -35.19 3.32 -8.88
N PHE A 164 -35.83 3.55 -7.77
CA PHE A 164 -37.03 2.84 -7.36
C PHE A 164 -38.22 3.82 -7.42
N THR A 165 -39.30 3.38 -8.05
CA THR A 165 -40.56 4.13 -8.04
C THR A 165 -41.40 3.67 -6.86
N GLN A 166 -41.88 4.62 -6.07
CA GLN A 166 -42.85 4.33 -5.02
C GLN A 166 -44.13 3.83 -5.65
N LYS A 167 -44.55 2.59 -5.37
CA LYS A 167 -45.89 2.12 -5.70
C LYS A 167 -46.82 2.78 -4.69
N SER A 168 -47.74 3.60 -5.19
CA SER A 168 -48.90 4.16 -4.46
C SER A 168 -49.88 3.06 -4.10
#